data_bbb397784608a8e56e25836199687926
#
_entry.id   bbb397784608a8e56e25836199687926
#
_cell.length_a   1.000
_cell.length_b   1.000
_cell.length_c   1.000
_cell.angle_alpha   90.00
_cell.angle_beta   90.00
_cell.angle_gamma   90.00
#
_symmetry.space_group_name_H-M   'P 1'
#
loop_
_entity.id
_entity.type
_entity.pdbx_description
1 polymer ?
#
loop_
_entity_poly.entity_id
_entity_poly.type
_entity_poly.pdbx_seq_one_letter_code
_entity_poly.pdbx_strand_id
1 'polypeptide(L)'
;MNNAQVVAAASDANASATGVKQNQGKYVQAGTGPAYWGPGDEIAFLLTGEETDGALFLSELSVPPGGGPPPHIHTREDESFYIREGNLAIRVGARTFHVSPGDFVHVSRGTVHCFTNTGSGYAKMLVSFTPAGMEKFFEEAFYPAGDRSAGPPLLNEEMFSRLTVAAPKCGMEFLPPEVH
;
A
#
# COMPACT_ATOMS: atom_id res chain seq x y z
N MET A 1 -32.09 -31.52 -13.65
CA MET A 1 -31.32 -32.48 -12.85
C MET A 1 -30.09 -31.72 -12.34
N ASN A 2 -30.01 -31.58 -11.03
CA ASN A 2 -29.02 -30.78 -10.31
C ASN A 2 -27.61 -31.34 -10.46
N ASN A 3 -26.66 -30.48 -10.79
CA ASN A 3 -25.24 -30.70 -10.56
C ASN A 3 -24.69 -29.68 -9.55
N ALA A 4 -25.14 -29.79 -8.33
CA ALA A 4 -24.53 -29.22 -7.15
C ALA A 4 -24.03 -30.38 -6.29
N GLN A 5 -22.77 -30.38 -5.95
CA GLN A 5 -22.03 -31.24 -5.03
C GLN A 5 -20.90 -32.02 -5.72
N VAL A 6 -19.69 -31.46 -5.66
CA VAL A 6 -18.52 -32.14 -5.15
C VAL A 6 -17.50 -31.02 -4.76
N VAL A 7 -17.56 -30.55 -3.55
CA VAL A 7 -16.40 -30.05 -2.83
C VAL A 7 -16.26 -30.96 -1.62
N ALA A 8 -15.59 -32.08 -1.84
CA ALA A 8 -15.23 -32.96 -0.76
C ALA A 8 -13.96 -32.42 -0.08
N ALA A 9 -14.04 -32.30 1.25
CA ALA A 9 -12.92 -32.07 2.13
C ALA A 9 -11.80 -33.10 1.85
N ALA A 10 -10.65 -32.59 1.42
CA ALA A 10 -9.42 -33.36 1.44
C ALA A 10 -8.78 -33.20 2.82
N SER A 11 -8.75 -34.28 3.57
CA SER A 11 -8.15 -34.42 4.88
C SER A 11 -6.63 -34.19 4.83
N ASP A 12 -6.15 -33.46 5.82
CA ASP A 12 -4.72 -33.33 6.18
C ASP A 12 -4.06 -34.68 6.40
N ALA A 13 -3.20 -35.13 5.51
CA ALA A 13 -2.16 -36.11 5.75
C ALA A 13 -1.25 -36.24 4.53
N ASN A 14 -0.25 -35.39 4.41
CA ASN A 14 1.08 -35.80 3.91
C ASN A 14 2.12 -34.70 4.15
N ALA A 15 2.75 -34.71 5.31
CA ALA A 15 3.98 -33.95 5.55
C ALA A 15 5.11 -34.65 4.77
N SER A 16 5.33 -34.23 3.52
CA SER A 16 6.45 -34.68 2.72
C SER A 16 7.74 -34.02 3.19
N ALA A 17 8.75 -34.82 3.47
CA ALA A 17 10.07 -34.47 3.98
C ALA A 17 10.98 -33.75 2.95
N THR A 18 10.48 -32.91 2.09
CA THR A 18 11.26 -32.23 1.04
C THR A 18 11.41 -30.73 1.22
N GLY A 19 11.01 -30.14 2.36
CA GLY A 19 11.24 -28.71 2.64
C GLY A 19 10.61 -27.72 1.64
N VAL A 20 9.83 -28.18 0.69
CA VAL A 20 9.06 -27.32 -0.23
C VAL A 20 7.82 -26.86 0.53
N LYS A 21 7.80 -25.59 0.96
CA LYS A 21 6.56 -24.95 1.42
C LYS A 21 5.53 -25.13 0.29
N GLN A 22 4.41 -25.77 0.56
CA GLN A 22 3.29 -25.73 -0.36
C GLN A 22 2.87 -24.27 -0.49
N ASN A 23 3.22 -23.67 -1.62
CA ASN A 23 2.89 -22.29 -1.94
C ASN A 23 1.37 -22.23 -2.16
N GLN A 24 0.61 -21.94 -1.11
CA GLN A 24 -0.83 -21.74 -1.21
C GLN A 24 -1.04 -20.35 -1.82
N GLY A 25 -1.65 -20.30 -2.99
CA GLY A 25 -2.05 -19.04 -3.60
C GLY A 25 -3.01 -18.27 -2.68
N LYS A 26 -2.98 -16.94 -2.76
CA LYS A 26 -3.92 -16.05 -2.05
C LYS A 26 -4.88 -15.41 -3.06
N TYR A 27 -6.15 -15.42 -2.74
CA TYR A 27 -7.18 -14.66 -3.44
C TYR A 27 -7.75 -13.59 -2.50
N VAL A 28 -7.72 -12.35 -2.93
CA VAL A 28 -8.36 -11.22 -2.24
C VAL A 28 -9.46 -10.69 -3.15
N GLN A 29 -10.70 -10.83 -2.73
CA GLN A 29 -11.82 -10.22 -3.43
C GLN A 29 -11.71 -8.70 -3.36
N ALA A 30 -12.06 -7.99 -4.43
CA ALA A 30 -12.01 -6.54 -4.46
C ALA A 30 -12.80 -5.93 -3.28
N GLY A 31 -12.14 -5.03 -2.55
CA GLY A 31 -12.73 -4.33 -1.41
C GLY A 31 -12.79 -5.11 -0.08
N THR A 32 -12.22 -6.32 0.03
CA THR A 32 -12.35 -7.16 1.24
C THR A 32 -11.07 -7.29 2.08
N GLY A 33 -9.93 -6.88 1.60
CA GLY A 33 -8.66 -6.94 2.35
C GLY A 33 -8.67 -6.03 3.60
N PRO A 34 -7.81 -6.30 4.59
CA PRO A 34 -7.57 -5.35 5.68
C PRO A 34 -7.26 -3.98 5.11
N ALA A 35 -7.91 -2.95 5.65
CA ALA A 35 -7.73 -1.59 5.16
C ALA A 35 -7.51 -0.62 6.31
N TYR A 36 -6.79 0.45 6.02
CA TYR A 36 -6.45 1.49 6.97
C TYR A 36 -6.66 2.86 6.33
N TRP A 37 -7.09 3.82 7.13
CA TRP A 37 -7.33 5.20 6.74
C TRP A 37 -6.19 6.10 7.20
N GLY A 38 -5.56 6.74 6.23
CA GLY A 38 -4.66 7.87 6.42
C GLY A 38 -5.37 9.21 6.31
N PRO A 39 -4.61 10.29 6.10
CA PRO A 39 -5.16 11.65 6.00
C PRO A 39 -5.90 11.87 4.67
N GLY A 40 -7.13 11.43 4.59
CA GLY A 40 -7.99 11.51 3.40
C GLY A 40 -7.83 10.38 2.41
N ASP A 41 -6.90 9.46 2.63
CA ASP A 41 -6.64 8.30 1.78
C ASP A 41 -6.97 6.96 2.47
N GLU A 42 -7.07 5.90 1.68
CA GLU A 42 -7.28 4.54 2.15
C GLU A 42 -6.23 3.62 1.53
N ILE A 43 -5.60 2.80 2.34
CA ILE A 43 -4.73 1.71 1.90
C ILE A 43 -5.33 0.36 2.27
N ALA A 44 -5.51 -0.51 1.27
CA ALA A 44 -5.99 -1.88 1.44
C ALA A 44 -4.85 -2.88 1.19
N PHE A 45 -4.59 -3.78 2.14
CA PHE A 45 -3.52 -4.75 2.04
C PHE A 45 -3.96 -5.93 1.17
N LEU A 46 -3.15 -6.25 0.17
CA LEU A 46 -3.35 -7.37 -0.73
C LEU A 46 -2.43 -8.54 -0.38
N LEU A 47 -1.17 -8.24 -0.04
CA LEU A 47 -0.15 -9.24 0.32
C LEU A 47 0.82 -8.63 1.32
N THR A 48 1.07 -9.32 2.43
CA THR A 48 1.92 -8.82 3.51
C THR A 48 3.28 -9.52 3.54
N GLY A 49 4.23 -8.94 4.27
CA GLY A 49 5.55 -9.54 4.49
C GLY A 49 5.49 -10.89 5.19
N GLU A 50 4.54 -11.10 6.10
CA GLU A 50 4.34 -12.40 6.73
C GLU A 50 3.99 -13.49 5.71
N GLU A 51 3.17 -13.16 4.71
CA GLU A 51 2.73 -14.08 3.67
C GLU A 51 3.79 -14.34 2.57
N THR A 52 4.83 -13.48 2.50
CA THR A 52 5.88 -13.52 1.47
C THR A 52 7.27 -13.82 2.02
N ASP A 53 7.39 -14.24 3.28
CA ASP A 53 8.69 -14.39 3.96
C ASP A 53 9.55 -13.10 3.93
N GLY A 54 8.91 -11.94 4.01
CA GLY A 54 9.56 -10.63 3.99
C GLY A 54 9.91 -10.10 2.60
N ALA A 55 9.56 -10.79 1.52
CA ALA A 55 9.99 -10.41 0.18
C ALA A 55 9.22 -9.20 -0.38
N LEU A 56 7.92 -9.14 -0.12
CA LEU A 56 7.02 -8.16 -0.76
C LEU A 56 5.86 -7.77 0.18
N PHE A 57 5.60 -6.49 0.26
CA PHE A 57 4.31 -5.95 0.70
C PHE A 57 3.61 -5.33 -0.52
N LEU A 58 2.35 -5.71 -0.79
CA LEU A 58 1.54 -5.19 -1.87
C LEU A 58 0.21 -4.66 -1.34
N SER A 59 -0.17 -3.47 -1.77
CA SER A 59 -1.40 -2.80 -1.37
C SER A 59 -2.09 -2.11 -2.54
N GLU A 60 -3.37 -1.78 -2.36
CA GLU A 60 -4.09 -0.82 -3.19
C GLU A 60 -4.28 0.46 -2.40
N LEU A 61 -3.86 1.59 -2.96
CA LEU A 61 -4.01 2.91 -2.38
C LEU A 61 -5.06 3.70 -3.15
N SER A 62 -5.99 4.33 -2.42
CA SER A 62 -7.04 5.20 -2.95
C SER A 62 -6.84 6.62 -2.42
N VAL A 63 -6.57 7.58 -3.31
CA VAL A 63 -6.12 8.93 -2.99
C VAL A 63 -7.14 9.96 -3.47
N PRO A 64 -7.65 10.84 -2.59
CA PRO A 64 -8.60 11.89 -2.98
C PRO A 64 -7.96 12.96 -3.87
N PRO A 65 -8.75 13.79 -4.55
CA PRO A 65 -8.25 14.95 -5.29
C PRO A 65 -7.36 15.84 -4.42
N GLY A 66 -6.16 16.18 -4.91
CA GLY A 66 -5.16 16.97 -4.19
C GLY A 66 -4.43 16.22 -3.08
N GLY A 67 -4.82 14.96 -2.78
CA GLY A 67 -4.19 14.12 -1.77
C GLY A 67 -2.84 13.57 -2.21
N GLY A 68 -2.07 13.10 -1.23
CA GLY A 68 -0.75 12.50 -1.36
C GLY A 68 0.17 12.90 -0.21
N PRO A 69 1.24 12.14 0.05
CA PRO A 69 2.19 12.40 1.12
C PRO A 69 3.10 13.59 0.79
N PRO A 70 3.64 14.28 1.81
CA PRO A 70 4.74 15.21 1.61
C PRO A 70 5.99 14.47 1.10
N PRO A 71 7.04 15.22 0.66
CA PRO A 71 8.31 14.62 0.28
C PRO A 71 8.89 13.74 1.40
N HIS A 72 9.30 12.52 1.03
CA HIS A 72 9.84 11.54 1.97
C HIS A 72 10.83 10.60 1.28
N ILE A 73 11.54 9.80 2.06
CA ILE A 73 12.40 8.71 1.61
C ILE A 73 12.06 7.42 2.36
N HIS A 74 12.25 6.29 1.70
CA HIS A 74 12.33 4.97 2.32
C HIS A 74 13.79 4.52 2.34
N THR A 75 14.34 4.25 3.53
CA THR A 75 15.76 3.86 3.65
C THR A 75 15.97 2.35 3.49
N ARG A 76 14.91 1.56 3.54
CA ARG A 76 14.96 0.09 3.54
C ARG A 76 14.35 -0.55 2.30
N GLU A 77 13.29 0.04 1.78
CA GLU A 77 12.47 -0.53 0.71
C GLU A 77 12.58 0.27 -0.59
N ASP A 78 12.56 -0.43 -1.70
CA ASP A 78 12.21 0.14 -2.99
C ASP A 78 10.68 0.19 -3.08
N GLU A 79 10.13 1.25 -3.66
CA GLU A 79 8.69 1.42 -3.84
C GLU A 79 8.33 1.47 -5.32
N SER A 80 7.18 0.89 -5.68
CA SER A 80 6.70 0.95 -7.05
C SER A 80 5.21 1.20 -7.09
N PHE A 81 4.79 1.97 -8.10
CA PHE A 81 3.41 2.39 -8.33
C PHE A 81 2.94 1.89 -9.69
N TYR A 82 1.79 1.23 -9.74
CA TYR A 82 1.07 0.93 -10.95
C TYR A 82 -0.30 1.61 -10.91
N ILE A 83 -0.54 2.52 -11.83
CA ILE A 83 -1.74 3.36 -11.82
C ILE A 83 -2.91 2.61 -12.42
N ARG A 84 -4.01 2.51 -11.67
CA ARG A 84 -5.24 1.83 -12.09
C ARG A 84 -6.34 2.79 -12.51
N GLU A 85 -6.50 3.90 -11.78
CA GLU A 85 -7.54 4.89 -12.01
C GLU A 85 -7.02 6.29 -11.70
N GLY A 86 -7.53 7.32 -12.38
CA GLY A 86 -7.20 8.72 -12.12
C GLY A 86 -5.87 9.16 -12.70
N ASN A 87 -5.40 10.34 -12.31
CA ASN A 87 -4.17 10.94 -12.77
C ASN A 87 -3.37 11.46 -11.58
N LEU A 88 -2.06 11.20 -11.57
CA LEU A 88 -1.18 11.68 -10.51
C LEU A 88 0.04 12.40 -11.10
N ALA A 89 0.59 13.32 -10.33
CA ALA A 89 1.95 13.82 -10.49
C ALA A 89 2.83 13.10 -9.47
N ILE A 90 3.79 12.30 -9.92
CA ILE A 90 4.74 11.58 -9.06
C ILE A 90 6.11 12.21 -9.23
N ARG A 91 6.66 12.79 -8.18
CA ARG A 91 8.02 13.32 -8.14
C ARG A 91 8.99 12.25 -7.64
N VAL A 92 10.08 12.04 -8.38
CA VAL A 92 11.18 11.14 -8.03
C VAL A 92 12.49 11.92 -8.18
N GLY A 93 13.12 12.27 -7.08
CA GLY A 93 14.24 13.20 -7.06
C GLY A 93 13.85 14.55 -7.66
N ALA A 94 14.60 14.99 -8.69
CA ALA A 94 14.35 16.24 -9.41
C ALA A 94 13.32 16.13 -10.56
N ARG A 95 12.78 14.93 -10.83
CA ARG A 95 11.89 14.72 -11.98
C ARG A 95 10.46 14.51 -11.51
N THR A 96 9.50 15.11 -12.20
CA THR A 96 8.07 14.88 -12.01
C THR A 96 7.52 14.17 -13.25
N PHE A 97 6.79 13.07 -13.00
CA PHE A 97 6.08 12.30 -14.00
C PHE A 97 4.58 12.53 -13.82
N HIS A 98 3.91 12.93 -14.89
CA HIS A 98 2.45 12.96 -14.95
C HIS A 98 1.99 11.61 -15.48
N VAL A 99 1.28 10.87 -14.66
CA VAL A 99 0.94 9.46 -14.90
C VAL A 99 -0.56 9.24 -14.94
N SER A 100 -0.96 8.25 -15.74
CA SER A 100 -2.34 7.85 -16.04
C SER A 100 -2.51 6.34 -15.89
N PRO A 101 -3.74 5.80 -15.97
CA PRO A 101 -3.96 4.36 -15.88
C PRO A 101 -3.13 3.55 -16.88
N GLY A 102 -2.43 2.52 -16.35
CA GLY A 102 -1.50 1.67 -17.09
C GLY A 102 -0.03 2.07 -16.93
N ASP A 103 0.26 3.28 -16.45
CA ASP A 103 1.64 3.72 -16.21
C ASP A 103 2.23 3.07 -14.95
N PHE A 104 3.55 2.94 -14.97
CA PHE A 104 4.34 2.37 -13.87
C PHE A 104 5.49 3.30 -13.51
N VAL A 105 5.70 3.51 -12.21
CA VAL A 105 6.84 4.27 -11.67
C VAL A 105 7.54 3.44 -10.61
N HIS A 106 8.86 3.40 -10.67
CA HIS A 106 9.72 2.78 -9.66
C HIS A 106 10.56 3.83 -8.95
N VAL A 107 10.68 3.72 -7.64
CA VAL A 107 11.48 4.57 -6.77
C VAL A 107 12.43 3.68 -5.98
N SER A 108 13.72 3.82 -6.22
CA SER A 108 14.74 3.11 -5.43
C SER A 108 14.84 3.72 -4.03
N ARG A 109 15.09 2.87 -3.04
CA ARG A 109 15.33 3.30 -1.65
C ARG A 109 16.33 4.46 -1.57
N GLY A 110 16.15 5.34 -0.61
CA GLY A 110 16.97 6.53 -0.44
C GLY A 110 16.65 7.66 -1.42
N THR A 111 15.72 7.49 -2.35
CA THR A 111 15.32 8.54 -3.29
C THR A 111 14.17 9.37 -2.71
N VAL A 112 14.34 10.69 -2.68
CA VAL A 112 13.27 11.63 -2.30
C VAL A 112 12.13 11.54 -3.29
N HIS A 113 10.92 11.32 -2.81
CA HIS A 113 9.74 11.27 -3.67
C HIS A 113 8.48 11.71 -2.95
N CYS A 114 7.47 12.00 -3.71
CA CYS A 114 6.09 12.26 -3.28
C CYS A 114 5.17 12.11 -4.48
N PHE A 115 3.87 12.06 -4.23
CA PHE A 115 2.88 12.13 -5.29
C PHE A 115 1.72 13.03 -4.90
N THR A 116 0.95 13.47 -5.90
CA THR A 116 -0.28 14.23 -5.70
C THR A 116 -1.30 13.77 -6.74
N ASN A 117 -2.52 13.49 -6.30
CA ASN A 117 -3.64 13.27 -7.22
C ASN A 117 -4.02 14.62 -7.88
N THR A 118 -3.82 14.72 -9.18
CA THR A 118 -4.09 15.93 -10.00
C THR A 118 -5.45 15.89 -10.67
N GLY A 119 -6.19 14.81 -10.53
CA GLY A 119 -7.54 14.63 -11.05
C GLY A 119 -8.62 15.23 -10.16
N SER A 120 -9.87 15.23 -10.65
CA SER A 120 -11.06 15.68 -9.91
C SER A 120 -11.78 14.56 -9.14
N GLY A 121 -11.40 13.31 -9.36
CA GLY A 121 -11.90 12.13 -8.65
C GLY A 121 -10.79 11.41 -7.90
N TYR A 122 -11.14 10.34 -7.18
CA TYR A 122 -10.14 9.48 -6.53
C TYR A 122 -9.22 8.85 -7.58
N ALA A 123 -7.93 8.82 -7.28
CA ALA A 123 -6.96 8.01 -8.01
C ALA A 123 -6.73 6.70 -7.25
N LYS A 124 -6.55 5.59 -7.99
CA LYS A 124 -6.21 4.28 -7.40
C LYS A 124 -4.95 3.72 -8.03
N MET A 125 -4.09 3.17 -7.21
CA MET A 125 -2.85 2.55 -7.65
C MET A 125 -2.51 1.32 -6.80
N LEU A 126 -1.85 0.35 -7.42
CA LEU A 126 -1.13 -0.67 -6.67
C LEU A 126 0.20 -0.08 -6.23
N VAL A 127 0.52 -0.30 -4.97
CA VAL A 127 1.80 0.11 -4.37
C VAL A 127 2.49 -1.12 -3.82
N SER A 128 3.74 -1.32 -4.20
CA SER A 128 4.55 -2.42 -3.72
C SER A 128 5.82 -1.93 -3.05
N PHE A 129 6.19 -2.59 -1.96
CA PHE A 129 7.44 -2.36 -1.23
C PHE A 129 8.28 -3.63 -1.22
N THR A 130 9.55 -3.50 -1.59
CA THR A 130 10.52 -4.61 -1.63
C THR A 130 11.85 -4.22 -0.97
N PRO A 131 12.28 -4.96 0.08
CA PRO A 131 11.56 -6.00 0.80
C PRO A 131 10.28 -5.48 1.47
N ALA A 132 9.48 -6.36 2.05
CA ALA A 132 8.33 -5.99 2.89
C ALA A 132 8.79 -5.31 4.19
N GLY A 133 7.86 -4.58 4.84
CA GLY A 133 8.13 -3.92 6.13
C GLY A 133 7.26 -2.68 6.34
N MET A 134 6.87 -2.01 5.25
CA MET A 134 6.06 -0.79 5.31
C MET A 134 4.63 -1.00 5.79
N GLU A 135 4.10 -2.22 5.75
CA GLU A 135 2.79 -2.53 6.35
C GLU A 135 2.73 -2.13 7.83
N LYS A 136 3.82 -2.24 8.57
CA LYS A 136 3.92 -1.86 9.99
C LYS A 136 3.74 -0.36 10.21
N PHE A 137 4.22 0.45 9.26
CA PHE A 137 3.97 1.89 9.31
C PHE A 137 2.48 2.20 9.20
N PHE A 138 1.79 1.61 8.24
CA PHE A 138 0.35 1.84 8.05
C PHE A 138 -0.47 1.31 9.22
N GLU A 139 -0.13 0.15 9.78
CA GLU A 139 -0.78 -0.41 10.97
C GLU A 139 -0.62 0.48 12.20
N GLU A 140 0.56 1.09 12.40
CA GLU A 140 0.84 1.94 13.57
C GLU A 140 0.31 3.37 13.37
N ALA A 141 0.47 3.93 12.18
CA ALA A 141 0.18 5.35 11.92
C ALA A 141 -1.28 5.62 11.53
N PHE A 142 -1.90 4.73 10.78
CA PHE A 142 -3.26 4.89 10.24
C PHE A 142 -4.31 4.30 11.18
N TYR A 143 -5.57 4.58 10.90
CA TYR A 143 -6.70 4.00 11.64
C TYR A 143 -7.27 2.80 10.87
N PRO A 144 -7.62 1.69 11.53
CA PRO A 144 -8.33 0.59 10.86
C PRO A 144 -9.61 1.10 10.20
N ALA A 145 -9.80 0.78 8.92
CA ALA A 145 -10.99 1.14 8.16
C ALA A 145 -12.12 0.14 8.44
N GLY A 146 -12.89 0.35 9.49
CA GLY A 146 -13.99 -0.54 9.88
C GLY A 146 -15.16 -0.45 8.91
N ASP A 147 -15.95 0.60 8.99
CA ASP A 147 -17.02 0.88 8.02
C ASP A 147 -16.49 1.77 6.90
N ARG A 148 -16.05 1.15 5.81
CA ARG A 148 -15.45 1.85 4.67
C ARG A 148 -16.41 2.83 3.97
N SER A 149 -17.71 2.74 4.24
CA SER A 149 -18.69 3.71 3.72
C SER A 149 -18.59 5.09 4.39
N ALA A 150 -18.02 5.17 5.58
CA ALA A 150 -17.79 6.43 6.30
C ALA A 150 -16.71 7.30 5.66
N GLY A 151 -15.77 6.68 4.92
CA GLY A 151 -14.63 7.35 4.30
C GLY A 151 -13.53 7.73 5.29
N PRO A 152 -12.32 8.02 4.78
CA PRO A 152 -11.17 8.36 5.61
C PRO A 152 -11.33 9.73 6.28
N PRO A 153 -10.83 9.90 7.52
CA PRO A 153 -10.82 11.18 8.21
C PRO A 153 -9.81 12.14 7.57
N LEU A 154 -10.02 13.43 7.78
CA LEU A 154 -9.00 14.43 7.45
C LEU A 154 -7.85 14.38 8.45
N LEU A 155 -6.69 14.90 8.03
CA LEU A 155 -5.53 15.04 8.91
C LEU A 155 -5.90 15.87 10.16
N ASN A 156 -5.57 15.33 11.33
CA ASN A 156 -5.70 15.99 12.63
C ASN A 156 -4.38 15.83 13.42
N GLU A 157 -4.29 16.50 14.57
CA GLU A 157 -3.07 16.52 15.40
C GLU A 157 -2.67 15.11 15.87
N GLU A 158 -3.64 14.28 16.24
CA GLU A 158 -3.37 12.90 16.68
C GLU A 158 -2.79 12.08 15.53
N MET A 159 -3.40 12.10 14.34
CA MET A 159 -2.91 11.38 13.17
C MET A 159 -1.52 11.90 12.75
N PHE A 160 -1.30 13.21 12.77
CA PHE A 160 0.02 13.78 12.50
C PHE A 160 1.08 13.28 13.47
N SER A 161 0.75 13.22 14.77
CA SER A 161 1.66 12.66 15.79
C SER A 161 1.96 11.19 15.52
N ARG A 162 0.95 10.38 15.19
CA ARG A 162 1.14 8.95 14.85
C ARG A 162 2.05 8.76 13.65
N LEU A 163 1.84 9.53 12.57
CA LEU A 163 2.68 9.49 11.36
C LEU A 163 4.15 9.79 11.67
N THR A 164 4.40 10.86 12.44
CA THR A 164 5.77 11.31 12.76
C THR A 164 6.49 10.36 13.72
N VAL A 165 5.76 9.66 14.60
CA VAL A 165 6.34 8.67 15.52
C VAL A 165 6.60 7.34 14.83
N ALA A 166 5.72 6.90 13.93
CA ALA A 166 5.84 5.60 13.25
C ALA A 166 6.89 5.60 12.13
N ALA A 167 6.99 6.69 11.36
CA ALA A 167 7.84 6.77 10.18
C ALA A 167 9.31 6.36 10.45
N PRO A 168 10.05 6.94 11.40
CA PRO A 168 11.45 6.59 11.61
C PRO A 168 11.65 5.14 12.08
N LYS A 169 10.69 4.54 12.78
CA LYS A 169 10.75 3.13 13.19
C LYS A 169 10.77 2.19 11.98
N CYS A 170 10.06 2.59 10.92
CA CYS A 170 9.95 1.83 9.68
C CYS A 170 11.00 2.24 8.62
N GLY A 171 11.93 3.14 8.94
CA GLY A 171 12.94 3.61 8.00
C GLY A 171 12.40 4.61 6.97
N MET A 172 11.28 5.24 7.27
CA MET A 172 10.72 6.33 6.47
C MET A 172 11.05 7.67 7.12
N GLU A 173 11.45 8.65 6.32
CA GLU A 173 11.78 10.00 6.78
C GLU A 173 11.01 11.03 5.96
N PHE A 174 10.20 11.86 6.63
CA PHE A 174 9.57 13.00 6.00
C PHE A 174 10.56 14.15 5.88
N LEU A 175 10.55 14.83 4.75
CA LEU A 175 11.40 15.98 4.49
C LEU A 175 10.57 17.27 4.58
N PRO A 176 11.19 18.38 5.02
CA PRO A 176 10.50 19.66 5.00
C PRO A 176 10.12 20.04 3.57
N PRO A 177 9.02 20.78 3.37
CA PRO A 177 8.69 21.33 2.05
C PRO A 177 9.87 22.15 1.53
N GLU A 178 10.21 21.95 0.25
CA GLU A 178 11.21 22.82 -0.39
C GLU A 178 10.65 24.25 -0.43
N VAL A 179 11.37 25.16 0.22
CA VAL A 179 11.07 26.60 0.14
C VAL A 179 11.60 27.08 -1.21
N HIS A 180 10.70 27.37 -2.13
CA HIS A 180 11.01 27.97 -3.44
C HIS A 180 10.99 29.49 -3.36
#